data_a255cc6af7ffadc86912ca22eb82d2c2
#
_entry.id   a255cc6af7ffadc86912ca22eb82d2c2
#
_cell.length_a   1.000
_cell.length_b   1.000
_cell.length_c   1.000
_cell.angle_alpha   90.00
_cell.angle_beta   90.00
_cell.angle_gamma   90.00
#
_symmetry.space_group_name_H-M   'P 1'
#
loop_
_entity.id
_entity.type
_entity.pdbx_description
1 polymer ?
#
loop_
_entity_poly.entity_id
_entity_poly.type
_entity_poly.pdbx_seq_one_letter_code
_entity_poly.pdbx_strand_id
1 'polypeptide(L)'
;MRRQATRPPPLLASEGRERSQVTDRVPRSGLDEQGIATGAEIFWNLTTGPLVEHAVRRGEGLLAKDGPLVVRTGKHTGRSAQDKFTVRDATTDKVVWWGKTNKPMDPAHFANLKADFLASLGDKTTLYVADLYGGSQPEHRVKVRVINEYAWHNLFIRTMLVRPEAGDLAGFVPEFTIIDLPSFRADPERHGCRSETLIAVNFTEKMILIGGTEYGGEMKKSVFGILNFLLPEEGIMPMHCSANIGPKGDTAIFFGLSGTGKTTLSADPNRTLIGDDEHGWSDTAVFNFEGGCYAKMIRLSAESEPEIFATTKRFGTVLENVVMDPVTRELDLDDATLAENSRGVYPIDFIPNSSEANMGPLPKNVVMLTADAFGVLPPIAKLTPDQAMYHFLSGYTAKVAGTEIGVTEPEATFSTCFGAPFMPRHPSVYGNLLKKRIAEAGVDCWLVNTGWTGGKYGVGRRMPIKETRALLNAALDGSLKNAEFRKDPNFGFEVPVAVPGVDTKLLDPRGTWSDAAQYDRTATRLVDLFVENFAQFADQVDEGVRQAAPKAERQQTQQSQTTATPA
;
A
#
# COMPACT_ATOMS: atom_id res chain seq x y z
N MET A 1 -18.58 24.73 60.16
CA MET A 1 -18.87 25.12 58.78
C MET A 1 -18.60 23.96 57.84
N ARG A 2 -19.65 23.24 57.44
CA ARG A 2 -19.57 22.14 56.46
C ARG A 2 -19.67 22.75 55.06
N ARG A 3 -18.64 22.53 54.23
CA ARG A 3 -18.70 22.90 52.81
C ARG A 3 -19.65 21.92 52.10
N GLN A 4 -20.72 22.44 51.54
CA GLN A 4 -21.58 21.70 50.62
C GLN A 4 -20.81 21.46 49.31
N ALA A 5 -20.63 20.18 48.95
CA ALA A 5 -20.14 19.78 47.63
C ALA A 5 -21.25 20.06 46.61
N THR A 6 -21.02 20.97 45.70
CA THR A 6 -21.88 21.22 44.53
C THR A 6 -21.77 20.04 43.58
N ARG A 7 -22.89 19.38 43.29
CA ARG A 7 -22.99 18.37 42.22
C ARG A 7 -22.63 19.00 40.87
N PRO A 8 -21.86 18.32 40.01
CA PRO A 8 -21.68 18.78 38.66
C PRO A 8 -23.02 18.74 37.90
N PRO A 9 -23.25 19.65 36.93
CA PRO A 9 -24.48 19.66 36.17
C PRO A 9 -24.57 18.38 35.28
N PRO A 10 -25.79 17.90 35.00
CA PRO A 10 -25.97 16.70 34.17
C PRO A 10 -25.47 16.91 32.76
N LEU A 11 -24.75 15.93 32.24
CA LEU A 11 -24.15 15.85 30.88
C LEU A 11 -25.16 15.85 29.71
N LEU A 12 -26.46 16.07 29.96
CA LEU A 12 -27.54 15.87 29.00
C LEU A 12 -28.19 17.14 28.45
N ALA A 13 -27.47 18.27 28.38
CA ALA A 13 -28.03 19.51 27.82
C ALA A 13 -27.72 19.72 26.32
N SER A 14 -27.27 18.71 25.58
CA SER A 14 -26.89 18.82 24.16
C SER A 14 -27.72 17.98 23.18
N GLU A 15 -28.75 17.26 23.63
CA GLU A 15 -29.54 16.38 22.74
C GLU A 15 -30.20 17.12 21.54
N GLY A 16 -30.51 18.41 21.67
CA GLY A 16 -31.09 19.19 20.57
C GLY A 16 -30.08 19.63 19.51
N ARG A 17 -28.80 19.84 19.87
CA ARG A 17 -27.76 20.22 18.92
C ARG A 17 -27.16 19.02 18.19
N GLU A 18 -27.03 17.88 18.85
CA GLU A 18 -26.52 16.65 18.21
C GLU A 18 -27.50 16.06 17.21
N ARG A 19 -28.83 16.12 17.48
CA ARG A 19 -29.84 15.69 16.50
C ARG A 19 -29.86 16.56 15.24
N SER A 20 -29.67 17.87 15.35
CA SER A 20 -29.59 18.73 14.17
C SER A 20 -28.31 18.51 13.35
N GLN A 21 -27.18 18.19 14.01
CA GLN A 21 -25.92 17.89 13.31
C GLN A 21 -25.92 16.50 12.63
N VAL A 22 -26.72 15.54 13.12
CA VAL A 22 -26.87 14.22 12.48
C VAL A 22 -27.77 14.33 11.24
N THR A 23 -28.83 15.14 11.28
CA THR A 23 -29.74 15.31 10.14
C THR A 23 -29.14 16.08 8.97
N ASP A 24 -28.20 16.99 9.22
CA ASP A 24 -27.48 17.74 8.18
C ASP A 24 -26.41 16.92 7.44
N ARG A 25 -26.10 15.71 7.91
CA ARG A 25 -25.08 14.82 7.32
C ARG A 25 -25.64 13.74 6.41
N VAL A 26 -26.96 13.60 6.29
CA VAL A 26 -27.59 12.66 5.37
C VAL A 26 -27.56 13.26 3.97
N PRO A 27 -26.97 12.60 2.97
CA PRO A 27 -26.95 13.09 1.60
C PRO A 27 -28.35 13.08 1.00
N ARG A 28 -28.58 13.90 -0.04
CA ARG A 28 -29.86 13.92 -0.77
C ARG A 28 -30.13 12.60 -1.51
N SER A 29 -29.06 11.91 -1.93
CA SER A 29 -29.15 10.59 -2.57
C SER A 29 -29.14 9.51 -1.50
N GLY A 30 -30.28 8.90 -1.22
CA GLY A 30 -30.44 7.79 -0.27
C GLY A 30 -30.07 6.43 -0.87
N LEU A 31 -30.19 5.38 -0.07
CA LEU A 31 -29.98 3.99 -0.53
C LEU A 31 -31.06 3.55 -1.53
N ASP A 32 -32.29 4.04 -1.38
CA ASP A 32 -33.41 3.73 -2.28
C ASP A 32 -33.15 4.14 -3.72
N GLU A 33 -32.49 5.28 -3.95
CA GLU A 33 -32.09 5.74 -5.28
C GLU A 33 -31.03 4.82 -5.93
N GLN A 34 -30.33 4.04 -5.13
CA GLN A 34 -29.38 3.02 -5.58
C GLN A 34 -30.02 1.62 -5.70
N GLY A 35 -31.33 1.50 -5.50
CA GLY A 35 -32.03 0.23 -5.50
C GLY A 35 -31.77 -0.65 -4.28
N ILE A 36 -31.27 -0.07 -3.19
CA ILE A 36 -30.95 -0.77 -1.95
C ILE A 36 -32.10 -0.53 -0.96
N ALA A 37 -33.01 -1.50 -0.88
CA ALA A 37 -34.12 -1.50 0.08
C ALA A 37 -33.70 -2.24 1.36
N THR A 38 -33.87 -1.62 2.53
CA THR A 38 -33.56 -2.23 3.82
C THR A 38 -34.47 -1.67 4.90
N GLY A 39 -34.85 -2.52 5.87
CA GLY A 39 -35.53 -2.13 7.09
C GLY A 39 -34.59 -1.81 8.25
N ALA A 40 -33.27 -1.82 8.02
CA ALA A 40 -32.26 -1.55 9.04
C ALA A 40 -32.31 -0.11 9.53
N GLU A 41 -31.93 0.10 10.80
CA GLU A 41 -31.53 1.42 11.27
C GLU A 41 -30.21 1.82 10.62
N ILE A 42 -30.18 2.96 9.93
CA ILE A 42 -29.03 3.40 9.14
C ILE A 42 -28.33 4.57 9.81
N PHE A 43 -27.08 4.40 10.13
CA PHE A 43 -26.20 5.43 10.67
C PHE A 43 -25.31 6.02 9.57
N TRP A 44 -25.56 7.28 9.21
CA TRP A 44 -24.86 7.99 8.16
C TRP A 44 -23.73 8.85 8.69
N ASN A 45 -22.54 8.72 8.10
CA ASN A 45 -21.38 9.60 8.29
C ASN A 45 -21.05 9.87 9.78
N LEU A 46 -21.25 8.87 10.65
CA LEU A 46 -20.93 9.00 12.06
C LEU A 46 -19.45 9.38 12.25
N THR A 47 -19.21 10.19 13.27
CA THR A 47 -17.84 10.55 13.67
C THR A 47 -17.18 9.45 14.48
N THR A 48 -15.88 9.60 14.74
CA THR A 48 -15.05 8.62 15.45
C THR A 48 -15.63 8.18 16.80
N GLY A 49 -16.08 9.13 17.64
CA GLY A 49 -16.62 8.81 18.97
C GLY A 49 -17.81 7.87 18.94
N PRO A 50 -18.93 8.24 18.27
CA PRO A 50 -20.09 7.36 18.13
C PRO A 50 -19.76 6.00 17.51
N LEU A 51 -18.88 5.93 16.51
CA LEU A 51 -18.48 4.65 15.90
C LEU A 51 -17.74 3.75 16.90
N VAL A 52 -16.85 4.30 17.71
CA VAL A 52 -16.17 3.55 18.79
C VAL A 52 -17.18 3.07 19.82
N GLU A 53 -18.11 3.93 20.25
CA GLU A 53 -19.16 3.54 21.22
C GLU A 53 -20.06 2.42 20.69
N HIS A 54 -20.44 2.49 19.40
CA HIS A 54 -21.22 1.44 18.74
C HIS A 54 -20.44 0.13 18.66
N ALA A 55 -19.18 0.17 18.23
CA ALA A 55 -18.32 -1.01 18.11
C ALA A 55 -18.15 -1.71 19.48
N VAL A 56 -17.89 -0.96 20.54
CA VAL A 56 -17.74 -1.53 21.90
C VAL A 56 -19.07 -2.09 22.40
N ARG A 57 -20.18 -1.34 22.25
CA ARG A 57 -21.52 -1.79 22.69
C ARG A 57 -21.97 -3.06 21.99
N ARG A 58 -21.63 -3.22 20.72
CA ARG A 58 -21.96 -4.39 19.89
C ARG A 58 -21.01 -5.57 20.07
N GLY A 59 -19.95 -5.40 20.88
CA GLY A 59 -18.95 -6.44 21.10
C GLY A 59 -18.01 -6.66 19.91
N GLU A 60 -17.92 -5.71 18.98
CA GLU A 60 -17.05 -5.77 17.79
C GLU A 60 -15.57 -5.53 18.13
N GLY A 61 -15.30 -4.85 19.25
CA GLY A 61 -13.95 -4.54 19.72
C GLY A 61 -13.92 -4.09 21.16
N LEU A 62 -12.70 -3.89 21.67
CA LEU A 62 -12.43 -3.45 23.04
C LEU A 62 -11.48 -2.26 23.02
N LEU A 63 -11.66 -1.32 23.94
CA LEU A 63 -10.71 -0.23 24.14
C LEU A 63 -9.47 -0.73 24.88
N ALA A 64 -8.29 -0.39 24.36
CA ALA A 64 -7.04 -0.52 25.09
C ALA A 64 -6.90 0.59 26.15
N LYS A 65 -5.95 0.43 27.06
CA LYS A 65 -5.69 1.33 28.20
C LYS A 65 -5.58 2.81 27.80
N ASP A 66 -4.92 3.09 26.70
CA ASP A 66 -4.65 4.45 26.23
C ASP A 66 -5.64 4.94 25.15
N GLY A 67 -6.69 4.17 24.86
CA GLY A 67 -7.84 4.60 24.08
C GLY A 67 -8.02 4.05 22.66
N PRO A 68 -7.06 3.39 21.99
CA PRO A 68 -7.32 2.78 20.68
C PRO A 68 -8.33 1.64 20.79
N LEU A 69 -9.09 1.44 19.71
CA LEU A 69 -10.01 0.31 19.57
C LEU A 69 -9.25 -0.91 19.05
N VAL A 70 -9.27 -2.01 19.79
CA VAL A 70 -8.67 -3.29 19.40
C VAL A 70 -9.75 -4.21 18.87
N VAL A 71 -9.57 -4.73 17.66
CA VAL A 71 -10.51 -5.61 16.96
C VAL A 71 -9.82 -6.89 16.50
N ARG A 72 -10.60 -7.93 16.22
CA ARG A 72 -10.12 -9.19 15.64
C ARG A 72 -10.77 -9.39 14.29
N THR A 73 -10.02 -9.86 13.30
CA THR A 73 -10.49 -10.08 11.93
C THR A 73 -10.72 -11.57 11.62
N GLY A 74 -10.90 -12.39 12.66
CA GLY A 74 -11.18 -13.80 12.54
C GLY A 74 -10.09 -14.57 11.79
N LYS A 75 -10.50 -15.44 10.86
CA LYS A 75 -9.59 -16.28 10.07
C LYS A 75 -8.77 -15.51 9.04
N HIS A 76 -9.20 -14.32 8.66
CA HIS A 76 -8.55 -13.49 7.64
C HIS A 76 -7.75 -12.37 8.31
N THR A 77 -6.45 -12.59 8.51
CA THR A 77 -5.54 -11.57 9.06
C THR A 77 -4.81 -10.77 7.99
N GLY A 78 -5.24 -10.93 6.74
CA GLY A 78 -4.71 -10.27 5.55
C GLY A 78 -5.66 -10.44 4.38
N ARG A 79 -5.31 -9.87 3.23
CA ARG A 79 -6.14 -9.88 2.02
C ARG A 79 -6.33 -11.29 1.46
N SER A 80 -7.55 -11.55 1.01
CA SER A 80 -7.95 -12.79 0.32
C SER A 80 -7.75 -12.64 -1.20
N ALA A 81 -6.51 -12.43 -1.64
CA ALA A 81 -6.18 -12.16 -3.05
C ALA A 81 -6.67 -13.23 -4.03
N GLN A 82 -6.82 -14.48 -3.56
CA GLN A 82 -7.32 -15.58 -4.39
C GLN A 82 -8.84 -15.57 -4.56
N ASP A 83 -9.55 -14.80 -3.73
CA ASP A 83 -11.01 -14.67 -3.71
C ASP A 83 -11.50 -13.35 -4.31
N LYS A 84 -10.58 -12.59 -4.96
CA LYS A 84 -10.91 -11.37 -5.69
C LYS A 84 -11.18 -11.67 -7.16
N PHE A 85 -12.32 -11.16 -7.65
CA PHE A 85 -12.79 -11.31 -9.02
C PHE A 85 -13.21 -9.96 -9.60
N THR A 86 -13.07 -9.82 -10.91
CA THR A 86 -13.53 -8.65 -11.66
C THR A 86 -14.53 -9.10 -12.71
N VAL A 87 -15.66 -8.42 -12.81
CA VAL A 87 -16.68 -8.74 -13.83
C VAL A 87 -16.11 -8.50 -15.21
N ARG A 88 -16.21 -9.53 -16.07
CA ARG A 88 -15.77 -9.48 -17.45
C ARG A 88 -16.94 -9.23 -18.37
N ASP A 89 -17.07 -8.02 -18.86
CA ASP A 89 -18.11 -7.55 -19.75
C ASP A 89 -17.52 -6.75 -20.93
N ALA A 90 -18.38 -6.13 -21.73
CA ALA A 90 -17.95 -5.36 -22.90
C ALA A 90 -17.00 -4.18 -22.56
N THR A 91 -17.15 -3.59 -21.36
CA THR A 91 -16.32 -2.48 -20.89
C THR A 91 -14.94 -2.97 -20.47
N THR A 92 -14.87 -4.09 -19.75
CA THR A 92 -13.67 -4.58 -19.08
C THR A 92 -12.87 -5.56 -19.93
N ASP A 93 -13.50 -6.25 -20.88
CA ASP A 93 -12.89 -7.36 -21.65
C ASP A 93 -11.56 -7.00 -22.30
N LYS A 94 -11.45 -5.83 -22.89
CA LYS A 94 -10.25 -5.36 -23.60
C LYS A 94 -9.31 -4.48 -22.76
N VAL A 95 -9.76 -4.04 -21.59
CA VAL A 95 -9.06 -3.05 -20.76
C VAL A 95 -8.36 -3.72 -19.60
N VAL A 96 -9.00 -4.73 -19.00
CA VAL A 96 -8.45 -5.43 -17.83
C VAL A 96 -7.36 -6.41 -18.24
N TRP A 97 -6.29 -6.41 -17.52
CA TRP A 97 -5.20 -7.38 -17.63
C TRP A 97 -5.60 -8.70 -16.97
N TRP A 98 -6.28 -9.56 -17.75
CA TRP A 98 -6.79 -10.83 -17.29
C TRP A 98 -5.69 -11.85 -16.99
N GLY A 99 -5.86 -12.67 -15.94
CA GLY A 99 -4.94 -13.73 -15.58
C GLY A 99 -4.94 -14.04 -14.08
N LYS A 100 -3.78 -14.39 -13.57
CA LYS A 100 -3.63 -14.77 -12.13
C LYS A 100 -4.03 -13.65 -11.18
N THR A 101 -3.80 -12.40 -11.58
CA THR A 101 -4.06 -11.19 -10.75
C THR A 101 -5.51 -10.74 -10.84
N ASN A 102 -6.05 -10.63 -12.05
CA ASN A 102 -7.43 -10.23 -12.29
C ASN A 102 -8.21 -11.42 -12.84
N LYS A 103 -8.91 -12.12 -11.95
CA LYS A 103 -9.73 -13.28 -12.30
C LYS A 103 -11.07 -12.80 -12.83
N PRO A 104 -11.55 -13.33 -13.97
CA PRO A 104 -12.84 -12.95 -14.50
C PRO A 104 -13.99 -13.54 -13.68
N MET A 105 -15.08 -12.77 -13.57
CA MET A 105 -16.38 -13.21 -13.11
C MET A 105 -17.42 -12.98 -14.23
N ASP A 106 -18.26 -13.97 -14.46
CA ASP A 106 -19.37 -13.83 -15.41
C ASP A 106 -20.40 -12.81 -14.91
N PRO A 107 -20.93 -11.91 -15.75
CA PRO A 107 -21.98 -10.97 -15.35
C PRO A 107 -23.22 -11.61 -14.72
N ALA A 108 -23.60 -12.83 -15.14
CA ALA A 108 -24.73 -13.54 -14.55
C ALA A 108 -24.43 -14.00 -13.10
N HIS A 109 -23.21 -14.44 -12.82
CA HIS A 109 -22.78 -14.76 -11.45
C HIS A 109 -22.76 -13.51 -10.57
N PHE A 110 -22.30 -12.37 -11.10
CA PHE A 110 -22.34 -11.11 -10.37
C PHE A 110 -23.79 -10.65 -10.09
N ALA A 111 -24.70 -10.81 -11.04
CA ALA A 111 -26.11 -10.48 -10.86
C ALA A 111 -26.75 -11.33 -9.74
N ASN A 112 -26.47 -12.63 -9.69
CA ASN A 112 -26.91 -13.52 -8.61
C ASN A 112 -26.32 -13.07 -7.26
N LEU A 113 -25.00 -12.80 -7.23
CA LEU A 113 -24.31 -12.32 -6.04
C LEU A 113 -24.91 -11.02 -5.52
N LYS A 114 -25.14 -10.04 -6.40
CA LYS A 114 -25.77 -8.75 -6.06
C LYS A 114 -27.14 -8.93 -5.47
N ALA A 115 -27.98 -9.79 -6.07
CA ALA A 115 -29.31 -10.08 -5.56
C ALA A 115 -29.26 -10.65 -4.14
N ASP A 116 -28.37 -11.59 -3.88
CA ASP A 116 -28.22 -12.23 -2.57
C ASP A 116 -27.61 -11.26 -1.52
N PHE A 117 -26.69 -10.36 -1.93
CA PHE A 117 -26.20 -9.28 -1.07
C PHE A 117 -27.31 -8.30 -0.67
N LEU A 118 -28.14 -7.88 -1.63
CA LEU A 118 -29.27 -6.99 -1.36
C LEU A 118 -30.32 -7.64 -0.45
N ALA A 119 -30.59 -8.93 -0.64
CA ALA A 119 -31.45 -9.69 0.27
C ALA A 119 -30.85 -9.74 1.68
N SER A 120 -29.55 -10.01 1.80
CA SER A 120 -28.85 -10.02 3.09
C SER A 120 -28.84 -8.66 3.79
N LEU A 121 -28.82 -7.55 3.04
CA LEU A 121 -28.99 -6.20 3.61
C LEU A 121 -30.38 -6.00 4.21
N GLY A 122 -31.42 -6.57 3.58
CA GLY A 122 -32.79 -6.53 4.09
C GLY A 122 -32.97 -7.19 5.45
N ASP A 123 -32.15 -8.19 5.76
CA ASP A 123 -32.17 -8.93 7.03
C ASP A 123 -31.39 -8.25 8.17
N LYS A 124 -30.63 -7.19 7.88
CA LYS A 124 -29.83 -6.49 8.90
C LYS A 124 -30.71 -5.58 9.75
N THR A 125 -30.39 -5.50 11.02
CA THR A 125 -31.04 -4.57 11.97
C THR A 125 -30.37 -3.20 11.98
N THR A 126 -29.10 -3.14 11.65
CA THR A 126 -28.28 -1.93 11.71
C THR A 126 -27.25 -1.94 10.57
N LEU A 127 -27.10 -0.79 9.92
CA LEU A 127 -26.09 -0.55 8.89
C LEU A 127 -25.39 0.79 9.13
N TYR A 128 -24.15 0.86 8.72
CA TYR A 128 -23.33 2.07 8.77
C TYR A 128 -22.96 2.50 7.36
N VAL A 129 -23.19 3.76 7.04
CA VAL A 129 -22.91 4.31 5.70
C VAL A 129 -21.93 5.47 5.83
N ALA A 130 -20.85 5.45 5.07
CA ALA A 130 -19.91 6.53 4.93
C ALA A 130 -19.81 6.99 3.48
N ASP A 131 -19.96 8.30 3.27
CA ASP A 131 -19.70 8.97 2.00
C ASP A 131 -18.32 9.62 2.08
N LEU A 132 -17.39 9.20 1.20
CA LEU A 132 -15.96 9.48 1.31
C LEU A 132 -15.37 9.77 -0.08
N TYR A 133 -14.15 10.28 -0.12
CA TYR A 133 -13.39 10.47 -1.35
C TYR A 133 -12.18 9.54 -1.40
N GLY A 134 -11.99 8.88 -2.52
CA GLY A 134 -10.70 8.31 -2.92
C GLY A 134 -9.88 9.38 -3.64
N GLY A 135 -8.85 9.90 -3.00
CA GLY A 135 -8.01 10.98 -3.53
C GLY A 135 -8.24 12.34 -2.88
N SER A 136 -7.14 13.04 -2.57
CA SER A 136 -7.15 14.35 -1.94
C SER A 136 -7.25 15.51 -2.93
N GLN A 137 -6.81 15.32 -4.20
CA GLN A 137 -6.90 16.35 -5.24
C GLN A 137 -8.34 16.45 -5.76
N PRO A 138 -9.04 17.59 -5.58
CA PRO A 138 -10.47 17.73 -5.87
C PRO A 138 -10.88 17.36 -7.29
N GLU A 139 -10.03 17.66 -8.29
CA GLU A 139 -10.31 17.43 -9.71
C GLU A 139 -10.25 15.96 -10.10
N HIS A 140 -9.58 15.12 -9.29
CA HIS A 140 -9.27 13.72 -9.60
C HIS A 140 -9.75 12.73 -8.53
N ARG A 141 -10.52 13.23 -7.55
CA ARG A 141 -11.08 12.39 -6.49
C ARG A 141 -12.33 11.66 -6.94
N VAL A 142 -12.51 10.43 -6.48
CA VAL A 142 -13.68 9.61 -6.76
C VAL A 142 -14.60 9.59 -5.53
N LYS A 143 -15.91 9.80 -5.74
CA LYS A 143 -16.92 9.74 -4.69
C LYS A 143 -17.29 8.29 -4.41
N VAL A 144 -17.00 7.81 -3.19
CA VAL A 144 -17.25 6.44 -2.79
C VAL A 144 -18.21 6.41 -1.62
N ARG A 145 -19.29 5.63 -1.75
CA ARG A 145 -20.18 5.26 -0.65
C ARG A 145 -19.80 3.89 -0.15
N VAL A 146 -19.58 3.75 1.16
CA VAL A 146 -19.28 2.46 1.78
C VAL A 146 -20.40 2.11 2.75
N ILE A 147 -20.98 0.93 2.59
CA ILE A 147 -22.06 0.37 3.42
C ILE A 147 -21.47 -0.81 4.20
N ASN A 148 -21.46 -0.71 5.52
CA ASN A 148 -20.86 -1.68 6.42
C ASN A 148 -21.89 -2.31 7.37
N GLU A 149 -21.69 -3.58 7.66
CA GLU A 149 -22.41 -4.29 8.72
C GLU A 149 -21.88 -3.91 10.11
N TYR A 150 -20.55 -3.65 10.23
CA TYR A 150 -19.89 -3.35 11.50
C TYR A 150 -19.55 -1.87 11.65
N ALA A 151 -19.71 -1.35 12.85
CA ALA A 151 -19.33 0.03 13.20
C ALA A 151 -17.82 0.25 13.06
N TRP A 152 -17.01 -0.74 13.50
CA TRP A 152 -15.55 -0.61 13.40
C TRP A 152 -15.04 -0.64 11.95
N HIS A 153 -15.70 -1.34 11.02
CA HIS A 153 -15.39 -1.27 9.59
C HIS A 153 -15.67 0.12 9.03
N ASN A 154 -16.77 0.73 9.45
CA ASN A 154 -17.08 2.10 9.05
C ASN A 154 -16.08 3.10 9.65
N LEU A 155 -15.65 2.91 10.90
CA LEU A 155 -14.56 3.70 11.50
C LEU A 155 -13.25 3.52 10.75
N PHE A 156 -12.91 2.27 10.39
CA PHE A 156 -11.72 1.95 9.61
C PHE A 156 -11.71 2.71 8.28
N ILE A 157 -12.75 2.55 7.46
CA ILE A 157 -12.76 3.14 6.12
C ILE A 157 -12.88 4.67 6.15
N ARG A 158 -13.62 5.22 7.12
CA ARG A 158 -13.68 6.65 7.38
C ARG A 158 -12.32 7.24 7.77
N THR A 159 -11.51 6.48 8.48
CA THR A 159 -10.14 6.88 8.83
C THR A 159 -9.21 6.79 7.63
N MET A 160 -9.38 5.75 6.81
CA MET A 160 -8.54 5.50 5.66
C MET A 160 -8.76 6.46 4.49
N LEU A 161 -10.02 6.80 4.17
CA LEU A 161 -10.32 7.64 3.01
C LEU A 161 -10.43 9.12 3.38
N VAL A 162 -10.35 9.98 2.36
CA VAL A 162 -10.50 11.42 2.53
C VAL A 162 -11.94 11.75 2.88
N ARG A 163 -12.12 12.49 3.96
CA ARG A 163 -13.45 12.85 4.49
C ARG A 163 -13.97 14.11 3.80
N PRO A 164 -15.21 14.09 3.27
CA PRO A 164 -15.86 15.30 2.79
C PRO A 164 -16.04 16.34 3.90
N GLU A 165 -15.97 17.59 3.53
CA GLU A 165 -16.44 18.67 4.41
C GLU A 165 -17.96 18.60 4.59
N ALA A 166 -18.47 19.17 5.68
CA ALA A 166 -19.91 19.09 5.99
C ALA A 166 -20.80 19.64 4.85
N GLY A 167 -20.34 20.69 4.15
CA GLY A 167 -21.05 21.27 3.00
C GLY A 167 -21.10 20.36 1.76
N ASP A 168 -20.11 19.49 1.58
CA ASP A 168 -20.04 18.59 0.42
C ASP A 168 -21.06 17.45 0.52
N LEU A 169 -21.43 17.06 1.74
CA LEU A 169 -22.31 15.92 1.98
C LEU A 169 -23.75 16.17 1.48
N ALA A 170 -24.24 17.41 1.52
CA ALA A 170 -25.59 17.74 1.12
C ALA A 170 -25.90 17.47 -0.36
N GLY A 171 -24.88 17.45 -1.22
CA GLY A 171 -24.97 17.15 -2.65
C GLY A 171 -24.25 15.88 -3.07
N PHE A 172 -23.86 15.01 -2.12
CA PHE A 172 -23.04 13.85 -2.40
C PHE A 172 -23.83 12.78 -3.18
N VAL A 173 -23.41 12.53 -4.41
CA VAL A 173 -23.87 11.40 -5.23
C VAL A 173 -22.67 10.49 -5.47
N PRO A 174 -22.70 9.24 -4.99
CA PRO A 174 -21.55 8.34 -5.12
C PRO A 174 -21.34 7.95 -6.59
N GLU A 175 -20.06 7.86 -6.98
CA GLU A 175 -19.64 7.29 -8.26
C GLU A 175 -19.42 5.79 -8.14
N PHE A 176 -18.98 5.33 -6.97
CA PHE A 176 -18.83 3.92 -6.64
C PHE A 176 -19.49 3.59 -5.31
N THR A 177 -20.07 2.40 -5.23
CA THR A 177 -20.63 1.85 -3.99
C THR A 177 -19.89 0.58 -3.59
N ILE A 178 -19.43 0.52 -2.34
CA ILE A 178 -18.82 -0.67 -1.73
C ILE A 178 -19.79 -1.18 -0.68
N ILE A 179 -20.19 -2.44 -0.77
CA ILE A 179 -21.02 -3.13 0.23
C ILE A 179 -20.14 -4.19 0.90
N ASP A 180 -19.88 -4.03 2.19
CA ASP A 180 -19.02 -4.89 2.98
C ASP A 180 -19.82 -5.57 4.09
N LEU A 181 -20.12 -6.85 3.87
CA LEU A 181 -20.90 -7.70 4.76
C LEU A 181 -20.07 -8.91 5.22
N PRO A 182 -19.30 -8.80 6.28
CA PRO A 182 -18.47 -9.91 6.79
C PRO A 182 -19.23 -11.18 7.12
N SER A 183 -20.50 -11.07 7.49
CA SER A 183 -21.36 -12.24 7.78
C SER A 183 -21.89 -12.95 6.54
N PHE A 184 -21.85 -12.30 5.36
CA PHE A 184 -22.26 -12.93 4.11
C PHE A 184 -21.33 -14.08 3.73
N ARG A 185 -21.90 -15.19 3.28
CA ARG A 185 -21.14 -16.35 2.78
C ARG A 185 -21.52 -16.58 1.33
N ALA A 186 -20.54 -16.52 0.44
CA ALA A 186 -20.77 -16.80 -0.96
C ALA A 186 -21.00 -18.31 -1.19
N ASP A 187 -21.87 -18.62 -2.15
CA ASP A 187 -22.05 -19.96 -2.69
C ASP A 187 -21.16 -20.09 -3.93
N PRO A 188 -20.13 -20.96 -3.93
CA PRO A 188 -19.21 -21.10 -5.05
C PRO A 188 -19.86 -21.42 -6.39
N GLU A 189 -20.89 -22.28 -6.41
CA GLU A 189 -21.57 -22.67 -7.64
C GLU A 189 -22.46 -21.53 -8.17
N ARG A 190 -23.27 -20.92 -7.29
CA ARG A 190 -24.21 -19.87 -7.64
C ARG A 190 -23.52 -18.56 -8.03
N HIS A 191 -22.42 -18.24 -7.37
CA HIS A 191 -21.70 -16.98 -7.55
C HIS A 191 -20.44 -17.10 -8.40
N GLY A 192 -20.10 -18.29 -8.89
CA GLY A 192 -18.92 -18.52 -9.73
C GLY A 192 -17.60 -18.15 -9.05
N CYS A 193 -17.48 -18.40 -7.75
CA CYS A 193 -16.32 -18.04 -6.95
C CYS A 193 -15.62 -19.27 -6.37
N ARG A 194 -14.46 -19.05 -5.72
CA ARG A 194 -13.61 -20.14 -5.23
C ARG A 194 -14.04 -20.65 -3.84
N SER A 195 -14.56 -19.78 -3.01
CA SER A 195 -14.85 -20.08 -1.61
C SER A 195 -16.00 -19.21 -1.09
N GLU A 196 -16.39 -19.39 0.18
CA GLU A 196 -17.37 -18.55 0.87
C GLU A 196 -16.93 -17.09 1.05
N THR A 197 -15.64 -16.81 0.88
CA THR A 197 -15.07 -15.45 0.91
C THR A 197 -14.99 -14.92 -0.49
N LEU A 198 -15.42 -13.67 -0.71
CA LEU A 198 -15.47 -13.07 -2.03
C LEU A 198 -15.25 -11.57 -2.00
N ILE A 199 -14.45 -11.08 -2.93
CA ILE A 199 -14.35 -9.67 -3.30
C ILE A 199 -14.69 -9.57 -4.80
N ALA A 200 -15.86 -9.05 -5.16
CA ALA A 200 -16.31 -8.91 -6.54
C ALA A 200 -16.33 -7.45 -6.95
N VAL A 201 -15.60 -7.12 -8.01
CA VAL A 201 -15.49 -5.76 -8.56
C VAL A 201 -16.23 -5.69 -9.89
N ASN A 202 -17.22 -4.81 -9.98
CA ASN A 202 -17.94 -4.50 -11.22
C ASN A 202 -17.72 -3.02 -11.57
N PHE A 203 -16.82 -2.75 -12.52
CA PHE A 203 -16.51 -1.39 -12.96
C PHE A 203 -17.64 -0.76 -13.77
N THR A 204 -18.44 -1.55 -14.48
CA THR A 204 -19.58 -1.07 -15.28
C THR A 204 -20.74 -0.64 -14.40
N GLU A 205 -21.09 -1.45 -13.39
CA GLU A 205 -22.13 -1.09 -12.42
C GLU A 205 -21.57 -0.19 -11.30
N LYS A 206 -20.27 0.10 -11.29
CA LYS A 206 -19.60 0.91 -10.28
C LYS A 206 -19.85 0.41 -8.86
N MET A 207 -19.77 -0.91 -8.68
CA MET A 207 -20.11 -1.60 -7.44
C MET A 207 -19.02 -2.60 -7.05
N ILE A 208 -18.72 -2.67 -5.75
CA ILE A 208 -17.85 -3.69 -5.16
C ILE A 208 -18.58 -4.37 -4.01
N LEU A 209 -18.57 -5.70 -4.02
CA LEU A 209 -19.18 -6.54 -3.01
C LEU A 209 -18.09 -7.31 -2.26
N ILE A 210 -18.05 -7.18 -0.93
CA ILE A 210 -17.07 -7.83 -0.05
C ILE A 210 -17.84 -8.67 0.96
N GLY A 211 -17.59 -9.98 0.99
CA GLY A 211 -18.24 -10.91 1.90
C GLY A 211 -17.27 -11.96 2.44
N GLY A 212 -17.58 -12.49 3.63
CA GLY A 212 -16.84 -13.61 4.23
C GLY A 212 -15.48 -13.26 4.83
N THR A 213 -15.13 -11.99 4.93
CA THR A 213 -13.89 -11.51 5.56
C THR A 213 -14.18 -10.31 6.46
N GLU A 214 -13.46 -10.24 7.56
CA GLU A 214 -13.49 -9.08 8.48
C GLU A 214 -12.24 -8.19 8.31
N TYR A 215 -11.33 -8.51 7.39
CA TYR A 215 -10.11 -7.74 7.18
C TYR A 215 -10.40 -6.40 6.49
N GLY A 216 -10.32 -5.29 7.24
CA GLY A 216 -10.68 -3.95 6.74
C GLY A 216 -9.88 -3.48 5.52
N GLY A 217 -8.65 -3.98 5.36
CA GLY A 217 -7.80 -3.68 4.21
C GLY A 217 -8.37 -4.06 2.84
N GLU A 218 -9.41 -4.91 2.76
CA GLU A 218 -10.09 -5.19 1.48
C GLU A 218 -10.85 -3.97 0.95
N MET A 219 -11.55 -3.22 1.82
CA MET A 219 -12.23 -1.97 1.43
C MET A 219 -11.23 -0.93 0.90
N LYS A 220 -10.14 -0.70 1.65
CA LYS A 220 -9.06 0.20 1.26
C LYS A 220 -8.51 -0.13 -0.12
N LYS A 221 -8.09 -1.38 -0.31
CA LYS A 221 -7.48 -1.83 -1.57
C LYS A 221 -8.47 -1.91 -2.73
N SER A 222 -9.76 -2.02 -2.46
CA SER A 222 -10.81 -1.90 -3.46
C SER A 222 -10.86 -0.49 -4.05
N VAL A 223 -10.79 0.56 -3.22
CA VAL A 223 -10.73 1.94 -3.69
C VAL A 223 -9.46 2.20 -4.48
N PHE A 224 -8.31 1.70 -4.02
CA PHE A 224 -7.06 1.76 -4.79
C PHE A 224 -7.20 1.10 -6.16
N GLY A 225 -7.89 -0.05 -6.24
CA GLY A 225 -8.20 -0.71 -7.52
C GLY A 225 -9.07 0.13 -8.45
N ILE A 226 -10.06 0.85 -7.91
CA ILE A 226 -10.90 1.79 -8.67
C ILE A 226 -10.03 2.89 -9.29
N LEU A 227 -9.18 3.53 -8.49
CA LEU A 227 -8.31 4.62 -8.94
C LEU A 227 -7.29 4.13 -9.97
N ASN A 228 -6.71 2.93 -9.79
CA ASN A 228 -5.82 2.30 -10.77
C ASN A 228 -6.53 1.95 -12.09
N PHE A 229 -7.85 1.75 -12.08
CA PHE A 229 -8.62 1.54 -13.30
C PHE A 229 -8.95 2.85 -14.01
N LEU A 230 -9.35 3.89 -13.29
CA LEU A 230 -9.88 5.14 -13.86
C LEU A 230 -8.78 6.13 -14.26
N LEU A 231 -7.87 6.46 -13.36
CA LEU A 231 -6.92 7.57 -13.51
C LEU A 231 -5.96 7.47 -14.71
N PRO A 232 -5.52 6.28 -15.16
CA PRO A 232 -4.70 6.19 -16.36
C PRO A 232 -5.35 6.74 -17.62
N GLU A 233 -6.67 6.70 -17.75
CA GLU A 233 -7.40 7.30 -18.91
C GLU A 233 -7.35 8.82 -18.90
N GLU A 234 -7.21 9.42 -17.71
CA GLU A 234 -7.03 10.86 -17.54
C GLU A 234 -5.56 11.28 -17.64
N GLY A 235 -4.65 10.34 -17.94
CA GLY A 235 -3.21 10.58 -18.00
C GLY A 235 -2.55 10.74 -16.62
N ILE A 236 -3.25 10.43 -15.53
CA ILE A 236 -2.74 10.50 -14.16
C ILE A 236 -2.10 9.17 -13.80
N MET A 237 -0.92 9.21 -13.19
CA MET A 237 -0.18 8.02 -12.76
C MET A 237 -0.59 7.61 -11.34
N PRO A 238 -1.39 6.55 -11.17
CA PRO A 238 -1.64 5.98 -9.85
C PRO A 238 -0.46 5.11 -9.41
N MET A 239 -0.10 5.18 -8.13
CA MET A 239 1.14 4.62 -7.60
C MET A 239 0.94 3.92 -6.26
N HIS A 240 1.46 2.70 -6.13
CA HIS A 240 1.66 2.06 -4.83
C HIS A 240 3.00 2.50 -4.27
N CYS A 241 3.02 3.66 -3.66
CA CYS A 241 4.22 4.32 -3.16
C CYS A 241 3.90 5.18 -1.93
N SER A 242 4.89 5.45 -1.09
CA SER A 242 4.83 6.56 -0.13
C SER A 242 5.39 7.84 -0.73
N ALA A 243 5.07 8.99 -0.15
CA ALA A 243 5.52 10.29 -0.63
C ALA A 243 5.74 11.28 0.51
N ASN A 244 6.77 12.14 0.37
CA ASN A 244 7.05 13.22 1.29
C ASN A 244 7.63 14.46 0.60
N ILE A 245 7.64 15.60 1.31
CA ILE A 245 8.17 16.88 0.84
C ILE A 245 9.38 17.25 1.67
N GLY A 246 10.51 17.53 1.03
CA GLY A 246 11.71 18.01 1.70
C GLY A 246 11.67 19.48 2.06
N PRO A 247 12.65 19.96 2.85
CA PRO A 247 12.71 21.35 3.33
C PRO A 247 12.78 22.41 2.22
N LYS A 248 13.17 22.02 1.01
CA LYS A 248 13.25 22.89 -0.17
C LYS A 248 12.01 22.82 -1.05
N GLY A 249 10.93 22.15 -0.60
CA GLY A 249 9.75 21.88 -1.39
C GLY A 249 9.95 20.78 -2.44
N ASP A 250 10.97 19.97 -2.28
CA ASP A 250 11.31 18.85 -3.13
C ASP A 250 10.52 17.61 -2.74
N THR A 251 9.54 17.23 -3.53
CA THR A 251 8.78 16.00 -3.33
C THR A 251 9.60 14.79 -3.76
N ALA A 252 9.58 13.75 -2.94
CA ALA A 252 10.12 12.42 -3.25
C ALA A 252 9.01 11.37 -3.16
N ILE A 253 9.00 10.42 -4.09
CA ILE A 253 8.11 9.26 -4.09
C ILE A 253 8.92 7.98 -3.95
N PHE A 254 8.40 7.03 -3.17
CA PHE A 254 9.11 5.81 -2.80
C PHE A 254 8.28 4.59 -3.17
N PHE A 255 8.67 3.91 -4.23
CA PHE A 255 8.14 2.60 -4.57
C PHE A 255 8.81 1.51 -3.76
N GLY A 256 8.09 0.46 -3.44
CA GLY A 256 8.65 -0.69 -2.73
C GLY A 256 7.58 -1.63 -2.22
N LEU A 257 7.93 -2.89 -2.08
CA LEU A 257 7.06 -3.92 -1.51
C LEU A 257 7.11 -3.91 0.03
N SER A 258 6.25 -4.70 0.65
CA SER A 258 6.30 -4.88 2.11
C SER A 258 7.68 -5.34 2.57
N GLY A 259 8.20 -4.74 3.64
CA GLY A 259 9.51 -5.09 4.21
C GLY A 259 10.73 -4.42 3.55
N THR A 260 10.53 -3.61 2.49
CA THR A 260 11.63 -2.82 1.88
C THR A 260 11.93 -1.52 2.63
N GLY A 261 11.13 -1.15 3.62
CA GLY A 261 11.32 0.05 4.42
C GLY A 261 10.57 1.29 3.90
N LYS A 262 9.58 1.13 3.01
CA LYS A 262 8.81 2.24 2.42
C LYS A 262 8.28 3.22 3.47
N THR A 263 7.50 2.76 4.44
CA THR A 263 6.94 3.59 5.52
C THR A 263 8.03 4.19 6.40
N THR A 264 9.00 3.38 6.85
CA THR A 264 10.09 3.83 7.75
C THR A 264 10.99 4.88 7.12
N LEU A 265 11.26 4.78 5.81
CA LEU A 265 12.15 5.71 5.11
C LEU A 265 11.44 6.98 4.65
N SER A 266 10.14 6.92 4.37
CA SER A 266 9.36 8.11 4.01
C SER A 266 8.93 8.94 5.22
N ALA A 267 8.80 8.34 6.40
CA ALA A 267 8.53 9.02 7.67
C ALA A 267 9.84 9.57 8.26
N ASP A 268 10.42 10.58 7.62
CA ASP A 268 11.60 11.31 8.11
C ASP A 268 11.14 12.57 8.84
N PRO A 269 11.59 12.83 10.08
CA PRO A 269 11.17 14.00 10.86
C PRO A 269 11.52 15.35 10.20
N ASN A 270 12.47 15.36 9.26
CA ASN A 270 12.86 16.56 8.50
C ASN A 270 12.10 16.72 7.18
N ARG A 271 11.19 15.81 6.84
CA ARG A 271 10.40 15.83 5.61
C ARG A 271 8.92 15.68 5.95
N THR A 272 8.06 16.47 5.28
CA THR A 272 6.62 16.45 5.53
C THR A 272 5.98 15.27 4.81
N LEU A 273 5.34 14.37 5.53
CA LEU A 273 4.66 13.19 4.96
C LEU A 273 3.44 13.60 4.15
N ILE A 274 3.33 13.17 2.89
CA ILE A 274 2.11 13.29 2.08
C ILE A 274 1.22 12.06 2.32
N GLY A 275 1.83 10.87 2.36
CA GLY A 275 1.17 9.61 2.65
C GLY A 275 2.15 8.43 2.63
N ASP A 276 1.73 7.30 3.19
CA ASP A 276 2.60 6.14 3.42
C ASP A 276 2.46 5.01 2.40
N ASP A 277 1.39 4.99 1.55
CA ASP A 277 1.09 3.80 0.73
C ASP A 277 0.56 4.05 -0.69
N GLU A 278 -0.37 5.00 -0.94
CA GLU A 278 -1.09 5.12 -2.20
C GLU A 278 -1.22 6.58 -2.67
N HIS A 279 -0.72 6.88 -3.87
CA HIS A 279 -0.70 8.25 -4.41
C HIS A 279 -1.06 8.31 -5.89
N GLY A 280 -1.50 9.49 -6.34
CA GLY A 280 -1.59 9.90 -7.74
C GLY A 280 -0.54 10.95 -8.08
N TRP A 281 -0.03 10.88 -9.31
CA TRP A 281 0.83 11.92 -9.89
C TRP A 281 0.12 12.54 -11.08
N SER A 282 -0.43 13.74 -10.88
CA SER A 282 -1.11 14.54 -11.90
C SER A 282 -0.13 15.49 -12.61
N ASP A 283 -0.63 16.36 -13.48
CA ASP A 283 0.18 17.40 -14.13
C ASP A 283 0.67 18.47 -13.15
N THR A 284 0.03 18.60 -11.98
CA THR A 284 0.28 19.72 -11.05
C THR A 284 0.78 19.27 -9.67
N ALA A 285 0.52 18.03 -9.27
CA ALA A 285 0.79 17.58 -7.90
C ALA A 285 1.05 16.07 -7.78
N VAL A 286 1.67 15.68 -6.66
CA VAL A 286 1.53 14.34 -6.08
C VAL A 286 0.48 14.44 -4.98
N PHE A 287 -0.54 13.60 -5.01
CA PHE A 287 -1.65 13.63 -4.07
C PHE A 287 -1.93 12.25 -3.47
N ASN A 288 -2.23 12.24 -2.18
CA ASN A 288 -2.57 11.03 -1.47
C ASN A 288 -3.98 10.54 -1.86
N PHE A 289 -4.16 9.25 -2.04
CA PHE A 289 -5.48 8.65 -2.23
C PHE A 289 -6.25 8.51 -0.91
N GLU A 290 -5.56 8.64 0.20
CA GLU A 290 -6.01 8.32 1.54
C GLU A 290 -6.02 9.55 2.46
N GLY A 291 -6.82 9.46 3.52
CA GLY A 291 -6.86 10.43 4.63
C GLY A 291 -6.24 9.91 5.92
N GLY A 292 -5.72 8.69 5.92
CA GLY A 292 -5.09 8.02 7.03
C GLY A 292 -3.94 7.13 6.62
N CYS A 293 -3.33 6.46 7.60
CA CYS A 293 -2.25 5.51 7.43
C CYS A 293 -2.66 4.12 7.92
N TYR A 294 -2.09 3.06 7.32
CA TYR A 294 -2.35 1.67 7.69
C TYR A 294 -1.05 0.90 7.89
N ALA A 295 -0.47 1.05 9.06
CA ALA A 295 0.85 0.55 9.39
C ALA A 295 0.84 -0.87 9.96
N LYS A 296 1.96 -1.57 9.82
CA LYS A 296 2.20 -2.86 10.49
C LYS A 296 2.55 -2.62 11.96
N MET A 297 1.91 -3.35 12.87
CA MET A 297 2.07 -3.16 14.32
C MET A 297 2.98 -4.18 14.97
N ILE A 298 3.11 -5.38 14.40
CA ILE A 298 3.98 -6.41 14.98
C ILE A 298 5.43 -5.93 15.05
N ARG A 299 6.05 -6.04 16.22
CA ARG A 299 7.41 -5.58 16.53
C ARG A 299 7.66 -4.10 16.24
N LEU A 300 6.61 -3.28 16.36
CA LEU A 300 6.74 -1.83 16.23
C LEU A 300 7.52 -1.27 17.41
N SER A 301 8.62 -0.56 17.12
CA SER A 301 9.54 -0.05 18.13
C SER A 301 9.38 1.46 18.31
N ALA A 302 9.23 1.89 19.57
CA ALA A 302 9.21 3.30 19.93
C ALA A 302 10.54 4.03 19.60
N GLU A 303 11.65 3.28 19.54
CA GLU A 303 12.96 3.85 19.18
C GLU A 303 13.11 4.05 17.67
N SER A 304 12.61 3.09 16.88
CA SER A 304 12.79 3.10 15.42
C SER A 304 11.72 3.90 14.69
N GLU A 305 10.47 3.90 15.20
CA GLU A 305 9.30 4.52 14.57
C GLU A 305 8.41 5.21 15.64
N PRO A 306 8.96 6.24 16.33
CA PRO A 306 8.31 6.85 17.49
C PRO A 306 6.95 7.48 17.18
N GLU A 307 6.80 8.10 16.01
CA GLU A 307 5.53 8.74 15.59
C GLU A 307 4.43 7.69 15.37
N ILE A 308 4.76 6.58 14.70
CA ILE A 308 3.80 5.48 14.48
C ILE A 308 3.48 4.80 15.81
N PHE A 309 4.50 4.56 16.65
CA PHE A 309 4.29 3.98 17.98
C PHE A 309 3.36 4.85 18.86
N ALA A 310 3.49 6.18 18.77
CA ALA A 310 2.62 7.08 19.53
C ALA A 310 1.13 6.94 19.14
N THR A 311 0.82 6.54 17.89
CA THR A 311 -0.56 6.33 17.46
C THR A 311 -1.24 5.16 18.16
N THR A 312 -0.48 4.16 18.64
CA THR A 312 -1.01 3.01 19.41
C THR A 312 -1.53 3.40 20.79
N LYS A 313 -1.36 4.66 21.18
CA LYS A 313 -1.83 5.24 22.45
C LYS A 313 -2.83 6.37 22.26
N ARG A 314 -3.48 6.44 21.08
CA ARG A 314 -4.41 7.52 20.76
C ARG A 314 -5.81 7.00 20.48
N PHE A 315 -6.81 7.65 21.07
CA PHE A 315 -8.22 7.45 20.73
C PHE A 315 -8.47 7.76 19.24
N GLY A 316 -9.24 6.89 18.59
CA GLY A 316 -9.51 6.99 17.15
C GLY A 316 -8.61 6.09 16.29
N THR A 317 -7.54 5.53 16.85
CA THR A 317 -6.79 4.44 16.21
C THR A 317 -7.58 3.12 16.33
N VAL A 318 -7.61 2.33 15.26
CA VAL A 318 -8.11 0.95 15.27
C VAL A 318 -6.95 -0.02 15.08
N LEU A 319 -6.81 -0.99 15.96
CA LEU A 319 -5.75 -1.99 15.97
C LEU A 319 -6.34 -3.36 15.62
N GLU A 320 -5.99 -3.89 14.45
CA GLU A 320 -6.40 -5.22 13.99
C GLU A 320 -5.42 -6.29 14.47
N ASN A 321 -5.93 -7.28 15.19
CA ASN A 321 -5.19 -8.47 15.62
C ASN A 321 -3.93 -8.17 16.47
N VAL A 322 -3.92 -7.05 17.19
CA VAL A 322 -2.92 -6.77 18.22
C VAL A 322 -3.33 -7.50 19.49
N VAL A 323 -2.40 -8.19 20.12
CA VAL A 323 -2.64 -8.86 21.41
C VAL A 323 -2.75 -7.81 22.49
N MET A 324 -3.73 -8.00 23.38
CA MET A 324 -4.01 -7.11 24.49
C MET A 324 -4.32 -7.91 25.74
N ASP A 325 -3.72 -7.56 26.86
CA ASP A 325 -4.06 -8.15 28.15
C ASP A 325 -5.52 -7.84 28.52
N PRO A 326 -6.35 -8.84 28.84
CA PRO A 326 -7.78 -8.65 29.06
C PRO A 326 -8.11 -7.87 30.34
N VAL A 327 -7.18 -7.77 31.31
CA VAL A 327 -7.38 -7.11 32.59
C VAL A 327 -6.77 -5.70 32.60
N THR A 328 -5.47 -5.60 32.27
CA THR A 328 -4.75 -4.32 32.30
C THR A 328 -5.03 -3.48 31.06
N ARG A 329 -5.51 -4.10 29.97
CA ARG A 329 -5.73 -3.48 28.64
C ARG A 329 -4.45 -2.96 27.99
N GLU A 330 -3.30 -3.44 28.42
CA GLU A 330 -2.01 -3.14 27.81
C GLU A 330 -1.82 -3.95 26.53
N LEU A 331 -1.21 -3.29 25.53
CA LEU A 331 -0.95 -3.90 24.23
C LEU A 331 0.38 -4.66 24.26
N ASP A 332 0.43 -5.83 23.64
CA ASP A 332 1.65 -6.56 23.33
C ASP A 332 1.88 -6.54 21.81
N LEU A 333 2.81 -5.69 21.38
CA LEU A 333 3.14 -5.55 19.96
C LEU A 333 4.16 -6.59 19.47
N ASP A 334 4.76 -7.36 20.37
CA ASP A 334 5.71 -8.43 20.03
C ASP A 334 5.05 -9.79 19.88
N ASP A 335 3.84 -9.94 20.42
CA ASP A 335 3.07 -11.19 20.35
C ASP A 335 2.37 -11.35 18.99
N ALA A 336 2.82 -12.34 18.21
CA ALA A 336 2.27 -12.70 16.91
C ALA A 336 1.20 -13.82 16.96
N THR A 337 0.72 -14.22 18.14
CA THR A 337 -0.22 -15.35 18.28
C THR A 337 -1.54 -15.14 17.55
N LEU A 338 -2.01 -13.89 17.39
CA LEU A 338 -3.19 -13.56 16.61
C LEU A 338 -2.87 -13.37 15.13
N ALA A 339 -1.75 -12.70 14.82
CA ALA A 339 -1.33 -12.47 13.44
C ALA A 339 0.11 -11.93 13.36
N GLU A 340 0.91 -12.48 12.44
CA GLU A 340 2.18 -11.87 11.99
C GLU A 340 1.95 -10.56 11.19
N ASN A 341 0.71 -10.26 10.83
CA ASN A 341 0.28 -9.10 10.06
C ASN A 341 -0.68 -8.20 10.85
N SER A 342 -0.46 -8.06 12.17
CA SER A 342 -1.24 -7.10 12.94
C SER A 342 -1.07 -5.68 12.38
N ARG A 343 -2.17 -4.92 12.33
CA ARG A 343 -2.24 -3.63 11.66
C ARG A 343 -2.84 -2.57 12.57
N GLY A 344 -2.48 -1.31 12.31
CA GLY A 344 -3.12 -0.15 12.92
C GLY A 344 -3.52 0.85 11.87
N VAL A 345 -4.78 1.28 11.89
CA VAL A 345 -5.27 2.39 11.07
C VAL A 345 -5.45 3.62 11.96
N TYR A 346 -4.96 4.74 11.50
CA TYR A 346 -5.03 6.03 12.20
C TYR A 346 -5.08 7.18 11.21
N PRO A 347 -5.70 8.33 11.58
CA PRO A 347 -5.69 9.53 10.75
C PRO A 347 -4.27 10.03 10.49
N ILE A 348 -4.00 10.53 9.29
CA ILE A 348 -2.65 10.98 8.92
C ILE A 348 -2.16 12.15 9.77
N ASP A 349 -3.07 13.01 10.26
CA ASP A 349 -2.79 14.12 11.17
C ASP A 349 -2.33 13.67 12.58
N PHE A 350 -2.32 12.36 12.84
CA PHE A 350 -1.64 11.80 14.03
C PHE A 350 -0.11 11.83 13.89
N ILE A 351 0.39 11.92 12.66
CA ILE A 351 1.82 12.11 12.38
C ILE A 351 2.10 13.63 12.40
N PRO A 352 2.95 14.11 13.32
CA PRO A 352 3.11 15.55 13.57
C PRO A 352 3.58 16.36 12.35
N ASN A 353 4.38 15.75 11.47
CA ASN A 353 4.88 16.40 10.26
C ASN A 353 4.21 15.80 9.01
N SER A 354 2.89 15.89 8.93
CA SER A 354 2.10 15.50 7.75
C SER A 354 1.58 16.72 6.99
N SER A 355 1.34 16.55 5.68
CA SER A 355 0.77 17.59 4.82
C SER A 355 -0.71 17.78 5.16
N GLU A 356 -1.12 19.01 5.50
CA GLU A 356 -2.53 19.33 5.78
C GLU A 356 -3.43 19.09 4.56
N ALA A 357 -2.92 19.34 3.35
CA ALA A 357 -3.65 19.12 2.11
C ALA A 357 -3.59 17.66 1.61
N ASN A 358 -2.81 16.79 2.22
CA ASN A 358 -2.48 15.47 1.71
C ASN A 358 -1.94 15.49 0.26
N MET A 359 -1.25 16.56 -0.10
CA MET A 359 -0.68 16.81 -1.44
C MET A 359 0.68 17.47 -1.32
N GLY A 360 1.47 17.37 -2.38
CA GLY A 360 2.75 18.05 -2.53
C GLY A 360 3.04 18.45 -3.99
N PRO A 361 4.04 19.29 -4.22
CA PRO A 361 4.49 19.66 -5.55
C PRO A 361 4.89 18.46 -6.40
N LEU A 362 5.12 18.67 -7.69
CA LEU A 362 5.65 17.64 -8.60
C LEU A 362 6.96 17.06 -8.04
N PRO A 363 7.17 15.75 -8.17
CA PRO A 363 8.34 15.08 -7.59
C PRO A 363 9.63 15.54 -8.27
N LYS A 364 10.69 15.58 -7.48
CA LYS A 364 12.06 15.77 -7.93
C LYS A 364 12.86 14.49 -7.87
N ASN A 365 12.42 13.53 -7.06
CA ASN A 365 13.07 12.25 -6.91
C ASN A 365 12.06 11.11 -6.93
N VAL A 366 12.39 10.05 -7.65
CA VAL A 366 11.74 8.74 -7.64
C VAL A 366 12.72 7.75 -7.03
N VAL A 367 12.33 7.11 -5.94
CA VAL A 367 13.14 6.11 -5.23
C VAL A 367 12.47 4.75 -5.35
N MET A 368 13.19 3.77 -5.88
CA MET A 368 12.77 2.38 -5.95
C MET A 368 13.48 1.59 -4.86
N LEU A 369 12.73 1.21 -3.83
CA LEU A 369 13.24 0.45 -2.70
C LEU A 369 13.21 -1.05 -3.02
N THR A 370 14.31 -1.72 -2.77
CA THR A 370 14.40 -3.18 -2.81
C THR A 370 15.05 -3.71 -1.53
N ALA A 371 14.74 -4.93 -1.15
CA ALA A 371 15.45 -5.64 -0.09
C ALA A 371 16.09 -6.89 -0.72
N ASP A 372 17.27 -6.72 -1.30
CA ASP A 372 17.99 -7.80 -1.96
C ASP A 372 18.59 -8.76 -0.93
N ALA A 373 18.06 -9.99 -0.86
CA ALA A 373 18.57 -11.04 0.03
C ALA A 373 19.68 -11.89 -0.61
N PHE A 374 19.98 -11.65 -1.89
CA PHE A 374 21.14 -12.27 -2.56
C PHE A 374 22.44 -11.52 -2.23
N GLY A 375 22.35 -10.24 -1.80
CA GLY A 375 23.50 -9.46 -1.38
C GLY A 375 24.39 -8.98 -2.52
N VAL A 376 23.85 -8.81 -3.72
CA VAL A 376 24.60 -8.48 -4.94
C VAL A 376 24.26 -7.10 -5.52
N LEU A 377 23.07 -6.55 -5.21
CA LEU A 377 22.72 -5.22 -5.65
C LEU A 377 23.49 -4.13 -4.87
N PRO A 378 23.90 -3.05 -5.55
CA PRO A 378 24.51 -1.91 -4.87
C PRO A 378 23.54 -1.27 -3.88
N PRO A 379 24.04 -0.65 -2.79
CA PRO A 379 23.19 -0.04 -1.77
C PRO A 379 22.41 1.17 -2.30
N ILE A 380 22.97 1.86 -3.29
CA ILE A 380 22.32 2.95 -4.02
C ILE A 380 22.84 2.98 -5.45
N ALA A 381 21.95 3.32 -6.39
CA ALA A 381 22.32 3.56 -7.78
C ALA A 381 21.40 4.62 -8.41
N LYS A 382 21.94 5.41 -9.34
CA LYS A 382 21.17 6.30 -10.21
C LYS A 382 20.68 5.51 -11.41
N LEU A 383 19.43 5.71 -11.79
CA LEU A 383 18.79 5.03 -12.90
C LEU A 383 18.48 6.02 -14.03
N THR A 384 18.65 5.58 -15.29
CA THR A 384 18.05 6.27 -16.43
C THR A 384 16.53 6.09 -16.43
N PRO A 385 15.74 6.91 -17.16
CA PRO A 385 14.28 6.71 -17.26
C PRO A 385 13.90 5.30 -17.77
N ASP A 386 14.69 4.74 -18.68
CA ASP A 386 14.47 3.38 -19.20
C ASP A 386 14.74 2.30 -18.16
N GLN A 387 15.83 2.44 -17.39
CA GLN A 387 16.12 1.57 -16.26
C GLN A 387 15.05 1.69 -15.16
N ALA A 388 14.59 2.91 -14.87
CA ALA A 388 13.52 3.12 -13.92
C ALA A 388 12.23 2.40 -14.35
N MET A 389 11.82 2.50 -15.61
CA MET A 389 10.68 1.76 -16.14
C MET A 389 10.90 0.24 -16.08
N TYR A 390 12.09 -0.25 -16.45
CA TYR A 390 12.42 -1.67 -16.37
C TYR A 390 12.26 -2.22 -14.96
N HIS A 391 12.83 -1.51 -13.96
CA HIS A 391 12.74 -1.90 -12.54
C HIS A 391 11.35 -1.73 -11.96
N PHE A 392 10.60 -0.73 -12.38
CA PHE A 392 9.20 -0.53 -12.01
C PHE A 392 8.32 -1.70 -12.49
N LEU A 393 8.45 -2.09 -13.77
CA LEU A 393 7.73 -3.23 -14.33
C LEU A 393 8.14 -4.56 -13.66
N SER A 394 9.40 -4.70 -13.28
CA SER A 394 9.89 -5.88 -12.56
C SER A 394 9.36 -5.93 -11.11
N GLY A 395 9.40 -4.82 -10.39
CA GLY A 395 8.95 -4.73 -8.99
C GLY A 395 9.68 -5.71 -8.07
N TYR A 396 11.02 -5.72 -8.14
CA TYR A 396 11.85 -6.70 -7.47
C TYR A 396 12.01 -6.45 -5.97
N THR A 397 11.91 -7.53 -5.20
CA THR A 397 12.46 -7.69 -3.84
C THR A 397 12.83 -9.16 -3.62
N ALA A 398 13.34 -9.50 -2.45
CA ALA A 398 13.53 -10.89 -2.07
C ALA A 398 12.73 -11.24 -0.81
N LYS A 399 12.15 -12.44 -0.79
CA LYS A 399 11.64 -13.08 0.42
C LYS A 399 12.77 -13.80 1.13
N VAL A 400 12.75 -13.78 2.45
CA VAL A 400 13.75 -14.46 3.28
C VAL A 400 13.08 -15.49 4.18
N ALA A 401 13.85 -16.47 4.65
CA ALA A 401 13.37 -17.48 5.58
C ALA A 401 12.67 -16.87 6.80
N GLY A 402 11.54 -17.45 7.19
CA GLY A 402 10.75 -16.99 8.34
C GLY A 402 9.82 -15.80 8.06
N THR A 403 9.78 -15.26 6.82
CA THR A 403 8.80 -14.20 6.46
C THR A 403 7.49 -14.76 5.90
N GLU A 404 7.54 -15.97 5.34
CA GLU A 404 6.37 -16.74 4.89
C GLU A 404 6.58 -18.23 5.16
N ILE A 405 5.49 -18.97 5.35
CA ILE A 405 5.53 -20.42 5.59
C ILE A 405 6.14 -21.12 4.36
N GLY A 406 7.19 -21.91 4.58
CA GLY A 406 7.84 -22.72 3.54
C GLY A 406 9.05 -22.08 2.85
N VAL A 407 9.37 -20.80 3.13
CA VAL A 407 10.57 -20.14 2.61
C VAL A 407 11.77 -20.51 3.48
N THR A 408 12.71 -21.30 2.93
CA THR A 408 13.93 -21.76 3.63
C THR A 408 15.21 -21.08 3.11
N GLU A 409 15.21 -20.61 1.88
CA GLU A 409 16.29 -19.88 1.21
C GLU A 409 15.76 -18.57 0.63
N PRO A 410 16.61 -17.58 0.36
CA PRO A 410 16.18 -16.35 -0.31
C PRO A 410 15.57 -16.63 -1.68
N GLU A 411 14.37 -16.12 -1.92
CA GLU A 411 13.67 -16.21 -3.20
C GLU A 411 13.46 -14.82 -3.81
N ALA A 412 13.82 -14.68 -5.08
CA ALA A 412 13.47 -13.48 -5.83
C ALA A 412 11.95 -13.38 -5.97
N THR A 413 11.41 -12.23 -5.64
CA THR A 413 9.98 -11.94 -5.78
C THR A 413 9.81 -10.76 -6.71
N PHE A 414 8.97 -10.93 -7.72
CA PHE A 414 8.63 -9.89 -8.67
C PHE A 414 7.14 -9.56 -8.55
N SER A 415 6.84 -8.33 -8.18
CA SER A 415 5.47 -7.81 -8.12
C SER A 415 5.39 -6.58 -8.99
N THR A 416 4.94 -6.76 -10.21
CA THR A 416 4.88 -5.75 -11.26
C THR A 416 4.32 -4.43 -10.74
N CYS A 417 4.96 -3.33 -11.10
CA CYS A 417 4.62 -1.98 -10.65
C CYS A 417 4.63 -1.83 -9.10
N PHE A 418 5.35 -2.70 -8.39
CA PHE A 418 5.32 -2.81 -6.92
C PHE A 418 3.92 -3.01 -6.33
N GLY A 419 2.95 -3.42 -7.14
CA GLY A 419 1.55 -3.49 -6.74
C GLY A 419 0.69 -4.40 -7.62
N ALA A 420 1.24 -5.47 -8.20
CA ALA A 420 0.53 -6.34 -9.13
C ALA A 420 -0.91 -6.70 -8.74
N PRO A 421 -1.24 -7.07 -7.48
CA PRO A 421 -2.61 -7.41 -7.08
C PRO A 421 -3.62 -6.26 -7.21
N PHE A 422 -3.15 -5.02 -7.41
CA PHE A 422 -3.98 -3.81 -7.46
C PHE A 422 -4.05 -3.20 -8.85
N MET A 423 -3.37 -3.79 -9.84
CA MET A 423 -3.28 -3.26 -11.21
C MET A 423 -4.33 -3.93 -12.12
N PRO A 424 -5.50 -3.29 -12.36
CA PRO A 424 -6.49 -3.87 -13.26
C PRO A 424 -6.09 -3.76 -14.73
N ARG A 425 -5.35 -2.73 -15.14
CA ARG A 425 -4.87 -2.56 -16.52
C ARG A 425 -3.54 -3.26 -16.74
N HIS A 426 -3.17 -3.43 -18.02
CA HIS A 426 -1.86 -4.00 -18.35
C HIS A 426 -0.72 -3.15 -17.76
N PRO A 427 0.32 -3.78 -17.19
CA PRO A 427 1.43 -3.07 -16.53
C PRO A 427 2.13 -2.01 -17.38
N SER A 428 2.21 -2.22 -18.71
CA SER A 428 2.80 -1.23 -19.62
C SER A 428 2.09 0.11 -19.62
N VAL A 429 0.78 0.15 -19.31
CA VAL A 429 0.03 1.41 -19.17
C VAL A 429 0.64 2.27 -18.07
N TYR A 430 0.87 1.69 -16.91
CA TYR A 430 1.47 2.37 -15.77
C TYR A 430 2.95 2.69 -16.01
N GLY A 431 3.70 1.76 -16.62
CA GLY A 431 5.11 1.97 -16.96
C GLY A 431 5.32 3.12 -17.93
N ASN A 432 4.50 3.21 -18.96
CA ASN A 432 4.55 4.30 -19.95
C ASN A 432 4.18 5.66 -19.30
N LEU A 433 3.17 5.68 -18.41
CA LEU A 433 2.84 6.89 -17.66
C LEU A 433 3.99 7.33 -16.76
N LEU A 434 4.61 6.41 -16.02
CA LEU A 434 5.75 6.71 -15.17
C LEU A 434 6.92 7.27 -15.99
N LYS A 435 7.30 6.61 -17.09
CA LYS A 435 8.38 7.06 -17.97
C LYS A 435 8.11 8.46 -18.54
N LYS A 436 6.87 8.72 -18.99
CA LYS A 436 6.43 10.03 -19.46
C LYS A 436 6.59 11.09 -18.36
N ARG A 437 6.05 10.84 -17.16
CA ARG A 437 6.11 11.76 -16.02
C ARG A 437 7.54 12.06 -15.58
N ILE A 438 8.42 11.06 -15.54
CA ILE A 438 9.84 11.24 -15.23
C ILE A 438 10.50 12.16 -16.24
N ALA A 439 10.26 11.96 -17.55
CA ALA A 439 10.85 12.75 -18.61
C ALA A 439 10.36 14.21 -18.60
N GLU A 440 9.04 14.43 -18.43
CA GLU A 440 8.42 15.76 -18.42
C GLU A 440 8.86 16.60 -17.22
N ALA A 441 8.98 16.00 -16.04
CA ALA A 441 9.35 16.71 -14.82
C ALA A 441 10.86 16.76 -14.55
N GLY A 442 11.68 16.06 -15.36
CA GLY A 442 13.14 16.01 -15.19
C GLY A 442 13.55 15.43 -13.84
N VAL A 443 12.94 14.30 -13.45
CA VAL A 443 13.07 13.69 -12.14
C VAL A 443 14.31 12.81 -12.05
N ASP A 444 15.09 12.90 -10.97
CA ASP A 444 16.15 11.96 -10.68
C ASP A 444 15.57 10.64 -10.15
N CYS A 445 16.04 9.52 -10.71
CA CYS A 445 15.58 8.18 -10.34
C CYS A 445 16.69 7.41 -9.63
N TRP A 446 16.33 6.78 -8.52
CA TRP A 446 17.25 6.06 -7.65
C TRP A 446 16.76 4.66 -7.34
N LEU A 447 17.65 3.67 -7.37
CA LEU A 447 17.45 2.38 -6.73
C LEU A 447 18.14 2.42 -5.36
N VAL A 448 17.44 2.08 -4.29
CA VAL A 448 18.00 1.98 -2.94
C VAL A 448 17.74 0.58 -2.40
N ASN A 449 18.82 -0.13 -2.11
CA ASN A 449 18.77 -1.48 -1.56
C ASN A 449 18.88 -1.45 -0.03
N THR A 450 17.83 -1.91 0.63
CA THR A 450 17.74 -2.05 2.10
C THR A 450 18.01 -3.48 2.58
N GLY A 451 18.48 -4.34 1.67
CA GLY A 451 18.70 -5.77 1.88
C GLY A 451 20.06 -6.09 2.50
N TRP A 452 20.74 -7.08 1.95
CA TRP A 452 21.97 -7.65 2.49
C TRP A 452 23.21 -7.16 1.76
N THR A 453 24.34 -7.21 2.46
CA THR A 453 25.68 -6.93 1.95
C THR A 453 26.68 -7.90 2.56
N GLY A 454 27.82 -8.14 1.87
CA GLY A 454 28.87 -9.06 2.34
C GLY A 454 28.51 -10.54 2.24
N GLY A 455 27.44 -10.88 1.50
CA GLY A 455 26.92 -12.21 1.33
C GLY A 455 25.39 -12.25 1.24
N LYS A 456 24.83 -13.39 0.85
CA LYS A 456 23.38 -13.62 0.86
C LYS A 456 22.83 -13.66 2.31
N TYR A 457 21.50 -13.62 2.44
CA TYR A 457 20.81 -13.91 3.71
C TYR A 457 21.40 -15.15 4.41
N GLY A 458 21.64 -15.04 5.71
CA GLY A 458 22.27 -16.12 6.51
C GLY A 458 23.80 -16.14 6.49
N VAL A 459 24.46 -15.38 5.59
CA VAL A 459 25.91 -15.24 5.50
C VAL A 459 26.33 -13.78 5.67
N GLY A 460 25.76 -12.89 4.87
CA GLY A 460 25.96 -11.45 4.97
C GLY A 460 25.16 -10.82 6.09
N ARG A 461 25.25 -9.49 6.21
CA ARG A 461 24.46 -8.70 7.15
C ARG A 461 23.45 -7.83 6.41
N ARG A 462 22.29 -7.58 7.01
CA ARG A 462 21.36 -6.56 6.51
C ARG A 462 22.01 -5.18 6.65
N MET A 463 21.82 -4.32 5.65
CA MET A 463 22.30 -2.93 5.70
C MET A 463 21.63 -2.20 6.87
N PRO A 464 22.41 -1.56 7.76
CA PRO A 464 21.85 -0.81 8.86
C PRO A 464 21.03 0.38 8.36
N ILE A 465 19.94 0.69 9.04
CA ILE A 465 19.04 1.78 8.68
C ILE A 465 19.74 3.14 8.63
N LYS A 466 20.75 3.33 9.46
CA LYS A 466 21.56 4.56 9.51
C LYS A 466 22.27 4.83 8.17
N GLU A 467 22.95 3.82 7.62
CA GLU A 467 23.63 3.91 6.33
C GLU A 467 22.62 4.09 5.19
N THR A 468 21.50 3.36 5.22
CA THR A 468 20.43 3.52 4.23
C THR A 468 19.86 4.93 4.24
N ARG A 469 19.62 5.52 5.42
CA ARG A 469 19.18 6.92 5.53
C ARG A 469 20.22 7.92 5.02
N ALA A 470 21.51 7.69 5.31
CA ALA A 470 22.59 8.55 4.80
C ALA A 470 22.65 8.54 3.27
N LEU A 471 22.56 7.35 2.65
CA LEU A 471 22.50 7.18 1.20
C LEU A 471 21.29 7.89 0.60
N LEU A 472 20.11 7.67 1.19
CA LEU A 472 18.88 8.28 0.74
C LEU A 472 18.90 9.80 0.86
N ASN A 473 19.37 10.34 1.98
CA ASN A 473 19.48 11.78 2.19
C ASN A 473 20.40 12.42 1.16
N ALA A 474 21.55 11.80 0.85
CA ALA A 474 22.46 12.29 -0.16
C ALA A 474 21.87 12.31 -1.58
N ALA A 475 20.98 11.35 -1.89
CA ALA A 475 20.22 11.35 -3.13
C ALA A 475 19.19 12.49 -3.17
N LEU A 476 18.45 12.70 -2.06
CA LEU A 476 17.34 13.63 -2.00
C LEU A 476 17.76 15.10 -1.83
N ASP A 477 18.85 15.38 -1.11
CA ASP A 477 19.33 16.75 -0.85
C ASP A 477 20.12 17.37 -2.01
N GLY A 478 20.46 16.54 -3.02
CA GLY A 478 21.22 16.90 -4.21
C GLY A 478 22.74 16.78 -4.04
N SER A 479 23.24 16.24 -2.95
CA SER A 479 24.68 16.01 -2.72
C SER A 479 25.32 15.12 -3.78
N LEU A 480 24.53 14.21 -4.37
CA LEU A 480 25.00 13.32 -5.43
C LEU A 480 24.92 13.91 -6.83
N LYS A 481 24.41 15.14 -7.01
CA LYS A 481 24.24 15.75 -8.34
C LYS A 481 25.54 15.89 -9.14
N ASN A 482 26.64 16.16 -8.44
CA ASN A 482 27.98 16.32 -9.01
C ASN A 482 28.94 15.22 -8.56
N ALA A 483 28.43 14.11 -8.03
CA ALA A 483 29.26 12.99 -7.60
C ALA A 483 29.87 12.28 -8.81
N GLU A 484 31.01 11.62 -8.60
CA GLU A 484 31.58 10.68 -9.55
C GLU A 484 30.84 9.35 -9.45
N PHE A 485 30.48 8.78 -10.60
CA PHE A 485 29.79 7.49 -10.70
C PHE A 485 30.63 6.48 -11.45
N ARG A 486 30.53 5.23 -11.05
CA ARG A 486 31.03 4.07 -11.80
C ARG A 486 29.86 3.23 -12.28
N LYS A 487 30.03 2.59 -13.44
CA LYS A 487 29.02 1.67 -13.96
C LYS A 487 29.14 0.30 -13.28
N ASP A 488 28.01 -0.23 -12.78
CA ASP A 488 27.95 -1.59 -12.27
C ASP A 488 28.04 -2.59 -13.45
N PRO A 489 28.94 -3.61 -13.36
CA PRO A 489 29.19 -4.50 -14.50
C PRO A 489 28.03 -5.48 -14.79
N ASN A 490 27.18 -5.82 -13.80
CA ASN A 490 26.10 -6.79 -13.93
C ASN A 490 24.75 -6.15 -14.23
N PHE A 491 24.46 -5.04 -13.58
CA PHE A 491 23.15 -4.39 -13.68
C PHE A 491 23.18 -3.13 -14.53
N GLY A 492 24.36 -2.63 -14.89
CA GLY A 492 24.53 -1.47 -15.76
C GLY A 492 24.15 -0.13 -15.09
N PHE A 493 23.97 -0.12 -13.77
CA PHE A 493 23.62 1.07 -12.98
C PHE A 493 24.79 2.03 -12.83
N GLU A 494 24.48 3.31 -12.61
CA GLU A 494 25.44 4.30 -12.15
C GLU A 494 25.49 4.31 -10.61
N VAL A 495 26.58 3.80 -10.04
CA VAL A 495 26.83 3.71 -8.59
C VAL A 495 27.77 4.83 -8.18
N PRO A 496 27.47 5.67 -7.17
CA PRO A 496 28.38 6.72 -6.71
C PRO A 496 29.66 6.10 -6.15
N VAL A 497 30.81 6.71 -6.45
CA VAL A 497 32.13 6.25 -5.96
C VAL A 497 32.29 6.55 -4.47
N ALA A 498 31.69 7.64 -4.00
CA ALA A 498 31.67 8.03 -2.59
C ALA A 498 30.35 8.71 -2.22
N VAL A 499 29.92 8.51 -0.97
CA VAL A 499 28.77 9.19 -0.37
C VAL A 499 29.16 9.71 1.01
N PRO A 500 28.91 10.97 1.34
CA PRO A 500 29.26 11.52 2.65
C PRO A 500 28.67 10.71 3.81
N GLY A 501 29.51 10.34 4.78
CA GLY A 501 29.09 9.60 5.96
C GLY A 501 28.84 8.10 5.76
N VAL A 502 29.13 7.55 4.59
CA VAL A 502 28.99 6.13 4.26
C VAL A 502 30.35 5.51 3.96
N ASP A 503 30.60 4.30 4.47
CA ASP A 503 31.82 3.54 4.13
C ASP A 503 31.81 3.20 2.63
N THR A 504 32.81 3.66 1.89
CA THR A 504 32.94 3.44 0.45
C THR A 504 32.97 1.96 0.06
N LYS A 505 33.39 1.07 0.95
CA LYS A 505 33.37 -0.38 0.73
C LYS A 505 31.94 -0.90 0.49
N LEU A 506 30.93 -0.29 1.10
CA LEU A 506 29.52 -0.66 0.88
C LEU A 506 29.05 -0.39 -0.54
N LEU A 507 29.67 0.62 -1.20
CA LEU A 507 29.31 1.01 -2.57
C LEU A 507 29.84 0.03 -3.63
N ASP A 508 30.72 -0.90 -3.25
CA ASP A 508 31.21 -1.99 -4.09
C ASP A 508 30.77 -3.35 -3.51
N PRO A 509 29.59 -3.86 -3.87
CA PRO A 509 29.07 -5.11 -3.32
C PRO A 509 30.05 -6.29 -3.51
N ARG A 510 30.70 -6.38 -4.68
CA ARG A 510 31.65 -7.45 -4.98
C ARG A 510 32.82 -7.46 -4.00
N GLY A 511 33.34 -6.29 -3.66
CA GLY A 511 34.44 -6.12 -2.71
C GLY A 511 34.05 -6.39 -1.25
N THR A 512 32.76 -6.49 -0.93
CA THR A 512 32.28 -6.85 0.42
C THR A 512 32.24 -8.36 0.66
N TRP A 513 32.27 -9.20 -0.39
CA TRP A 513 32.21 -10.66 -0.27
C TRP A 513 33.59 -11.26 0.02
N SER A 514 33.62 -12.32 0.82
CA SER A 514 34.85 -13.09 1.07
C SER A 514 35.27 -13.93 -0.14
N ASP A 515 34.33 -14.32 -1.00
CA ASP A 515 34.55 -15.05 -2.26
C ASP A 515 33.91 -14.27 -3.42
N ALA A 516 34.76 -13.57 -4.19
CA ALA A 516 34.35 -12.80 -5.34
C ALA A 516 33.75 -13.66 -6.46
N ALA A 517 34.20 -14.91 -6.63
CA ALA A 517 33.63 -15.81 -7.62
C ALA A 517 32.21 -16.28 -7.23
N GLN A 518 31.93 -16.42 -5.95
CA GLN A 518 30.58 -16.68 -5.46
C GLN A 518 29.66 -15.48 -5.69
N TYR A 519 30.15 -14.25 -5.47
CA TYR A 519 29.41 -13.03 -5.84
C TYR A 519 29.04 -13.05 -7.32
N ASP A 520 30.03 -13.26 -8.21
CA ASP A 520 29.82 -13.23 -9.66
C ASP A 520 28.75 -14.26 -10.10
N ARG A 521 28.79 -15.49 -9.57
CA ARG A 521 27.74 -16.51 -9.84
C ARG A 521 26.36 -16.08 -9.34
N THR A 522 26.31 -15.47 -8.16
CA THR A 522 25.03 -15.04 -7.55
C THR A 522 24.45 -13.85 -8.31
N ALA A 523 25.28 -12.90 -8.72
CA ALA A 523 24.86 -11.77 -9.53
C ALA A 523 24.35 -12.21 -10.91
N THR A 524 25.05 -13.14 -11.58
CA THR A 524 24.60 -13.73 -12.86
C THR A 524 23.22 -14.37 -12.68
N ARG A 525 23.01 -15.16 -11.63
CA ARG A 525 21.71 -15.79 -11.37
C ARG A 525 20.61 -14.76 -11.18
N LEU A 526 20.85 -13.66 -10.46
CA LEU A 526 19.84 -12.62 -10.26
C LEU A 526 19.54 -11.90 -11.58
N VAL A 527 20.54 -11.63 -12.40
CA VAL A 527 20.37 -11.06 -13.75
C VAL A 527 19.47 -11.96 -14.60
N ASP A 528 19.72 -13.28 -14.62
CA ASP A 528 18.90 -14.23 -15.39
C ASP A 528 17.43 -14.20 -14.90
N LEU A 529 17.18 -14.14 -13.59
CA LEU A 529 15.83 -14.02 -13.03
C LEU A 529 15.13 -12.72 -13.45
N PHE A 530 15.84 -11.58 -13.52
CA PHE A 530 15.29 -10.32 -14.03
C PHE A 530 14.90 -10.43 -15.51
N VAL A 531 15.78 -11.00 -16.34
CA VAL A 531 15.53 -11.16 -17.78
C VAL A 531 14.35 -12.10 -18.02
N GLU A 532 14.29 -13.22 -17.32
CA GLU A 532 13.19 -14.19 -17.40
C GLU A 532 11.85 -13.54 -17.01
N ASN A 533 11.84 -12.84 -15.85
CA ASN A 533 10.62 -12.13 -15.42
C ASN A 533 10.17 -11.07 -16.41
N PHE A 534 11.11 -10.32 -17.00
CA PHE A 534 10.78 -9.21 -17.90
C PHE A 534 10.27 -9.65 -19.26
N ALA A 535 10.54 -10.90 -19.69
CA ALA A 535 10.14 -11.42 -21.00
C ALA A 535 8.64 -11.23 -21.30
N GLN A 536 7.78 -11.29 -20.28
CA GLN A 536 6.33 -11.09 -20.40
C GLN A 536 5.91 -9.66 -20.80
N PHE A 537 6.82 -8.68 -20.70
CA PHE A 537 6.55 -7.26 -20.99
C PHE A 537 7.28 -6.79 -22.26
N ALA A 538 8.22 -7.58 -22.79
CA ALA A 538 9.16 -7.16 -23.83
C ALA A 538 8.49 -6.63 -25.10
N ASP A 539 7.36 -7.22 -25.51
CA ASP A 539 6.62 -6.83 -26.71
C ASP A 539 5.79 -5.54 -26.54
N GLN A 540 5.67 -5.03 -25.31
CA GLN A 540 4.79 -3.91 -24.98
C GLN A 540 5.55 -2.68 -24.46
N VAL A 541 6.87 -2.70 -24.58
CA VAL A 541 7.76 -1.60 -24.20
C VAL A 541 8.64 -1.21 -25.40
N ASP A 542 9.13 0.01 -25.41
CA ASP A 542 10.04 0.48 -26.44
C ASP A 542 11.44 -0.15 -26.34
N GLU A 543 12.26 0.06 -27.36
CA GLU A 543 13.60 -0.50 -27.48
C GLU A 543 14.54 -0.02 -26.36
N GLY A 544 14.42 1.25 -25.92
CA GLY A 544 15.25 1.80 -24.83
C GLY A 544 15.07 1.00 -23.54
N VAL A 545 13.80 0.67 -23.20
CA VAL A 545 13.49 -0.13 -22.01
C VAL A 545 13.98 -1.57 -22.15
N ARG A 546 13.86 -2.19 -23.34
CA ARG A 546 14.44 -3.53 -23.59
C ARG A 546 15.96 -3.56 -23.42
N GLN A 547 16.64 -2.53 -23.93
CA GLN A 547 18.10 -2.40 -23.81
C GLN A 547 18.58 -2.09 -22.40
N ALA A 548 17.71 -1.56 -21.52
CA ALA A 548 17.98 -1.33 -20.11
C ALA A 548 18.02 -2.61 -19.27
N ALA A 549 17.74 -3.77 -19.85
CA ALA A 549 17.85 -5.07 -19.18
C ALA A 549 19.27 -5.28 -18.61
N PRO A 550 19.42 -5.81 -17.39
CA PRO A 550 20.72 -6.15 -16.83
C PRO A 550 21.41 -7.24 -17.66
N LYS A 551 22.75 -7.17 -17.74
CA LYS A 551 23.57 -8.09 -18.52
C LYS A 551 24.78 -8.50 -17.70
N ALA A 552 24.79 -9.72 -17.16
CA ALA A 552 25.98 -10.23 -16.46
C ALA A 552 27.17 -10.32 -17.43
N GLU A 553 28.32 -9.81 -17.01
CA GLU A 553 29.58 -10.10 -17.70
C GLU A 553 29.87 -11.59 -17.53
N ARG A 554 29.62 -12.38 -18.57
CA ARG A 554 30.01 -13.78 -18.62
C ARG A 554 31.54 -13.81 -18.68
N GLN A 555 32.21 -14.25 -17.61
CA GLN A 555 33.62 -14.58 -17.69
C GLN A 555 33.78 -15.60 -18.81
N GLN A 556 34.52 -15.23 -19.88
CA GLN A 556 34.94 -16.18 -20.88
C GLN A 556 35.80 -17.22 -20.17
N THR A 557 35.25 -18.42 -20.00
CA THR A 557 36.03 -19.59 -19.60
C THR A 557 37.08 -19.80 -20.68
N GLN A 558 38.33 -19.42 -20.44
CA GLN A 558 39.47 -19.79 -21.28
C GLN A 558 39.49 -21.33 -21.31
N GLN A 559 38.90 -21.90 -22.35
CA GLN A 559 39.27 -23.26 -22.77
C GLN A 559 40.71 -23.17 -23.25
N SER A 560 41.65 -23.52 -22.35
CA SER A 560 43.00 -23.86 -22.73
C SER A 560 42.93 -25.07 -23.68
N GLN A 561 43.02 -24.78 -24.95
CA GLN A 561 43.33 -25.80 -25.95
C GLN A 561 44.75 -26.32 -25.65
N THR A 562 44.83 -27.42 -24.96
CA THR A 562 46.03 -28.23 -24.93
C THR A 562 46.15 -28.89 -26.31
N THR A 563 46.89 -28.30 -27.20
CA THR A 563 47.37 -28.95 -28.42
C THR A 563 48.37 -30.00 -28.01
N ALA A 564 47.90 -31.25 -27.94
CA ALA A 564 48.78 -32.41 -27.90
C ALA A 564 49.36 -32.59 -29.32
N THR A 565 50.65 -32.37 -29.47
CA THR A 565 51.42 -32.73 -30.67
C THR A 565 51.64 -34.24 -30.64
N PRO A 566 51.31 -35.00 -31.66
CA PRO A 566 51.69 -36.39 -31.74
C PRO A 566 53.15 -36.51 -32.20
N ALA A 567 53.94 -37.30 -31.49
CA ALA A 567 55.24 -37.80 -31.90
C ALA A 567 55.10 -39.04 -32.76
#